data_5b46d9b036c478b97ff1da21afd6b45a
#
_entry.id   5b46d9b036c478b97ff1da21afd6b45a
#
_cell.length_a   1.000
_cell.length_b   1.000
_cell.length_c   1.000
_cell.angle_alpha   90.00
_cell.angle_beta   90.00
_cell.angle_gamma   90.00
#
_symmetry.space_group_name_H-M   'P 1'
#
loop_
_entity.id
_entity.type
_entity.pdbx_description
1 polymer ?
#
loop_
_entity_poly.entity_id
_entity_poly.type
_entity_poly.pdbx_seq_one_letter_code
_entity_poly.pdbx_strand_id
1 'polypeptide(L)'
;MAKSPKILFVDDDRDFLAAQTAFFSGHGYEVITLDRVEGALEKISQERPDVIVLDLMMEHYDSGFLLGRRIRQDPAMLGIPILMLSGVASATGHKFAPDAAALKDWIKLDAFLDKPVTGRQLLKVIEEKLGERAKTAATG
;
A
#
# COMPACT_ATOMS: atom_id res chain seq x y z
N MET A 1 16.29 19.96 -5.06
CA MET A 1 16.35 18.76 -4.22
C MET A 1 15.04 18.02 -4.23
N ALA A 2 15.11 16.73 -4.47
CA ALA A 2 13.91 15.91 -4.44
C ALA A 2 13.38 15.82 -3.01
N LYS A 3 12.09 15.99 -2.84
CA LYS A 3 11.48 15.76 -1.55
C LYS A 3 11.60 14.29 -1.20
N SER A 4 11.67 13.98 0.09
CA SER A 4 11.59 12.59 0.55
C SER A 4 10.26 12.00 0.08
N PRO A 5 10.29 10.82 -0.56
CA PRO A 5 9.03 10.18 -0.95
C PRO A 5 8.21 9.83 0.29
N LYS A 6 6.91 9.93 0.14
CA LYS A 6 5.96 9.73 1.23
C LYS A 6 5.22 8.39 1.05
N ILE A 7 5.24 7.56 2.08
CA ILE A 7 4.56 6.28 2.07
C ILE A 7 3.44 6.31 3.08
N LEU A 8 2.25 5.87 2.68
CA LEU A 8 1.14 5.68 3.60
C LEU A 8 0.92 4.18 3.79
N PHE A 9 0.98 3.74 5.04
CA PHE A 9 0.66 2.35 5.43
C PHE A 9 -0.70 2.33 6.10
N VAL A 10 -1.57 1.44 5.65
CA VAL A 10 -2.86 1.20 6.31
C VAL A 10 -2.89 -0.28 6.72
N ASP A 11 -2.80 -0.54 8.02
CA ASP A 11 -2.68 -1.89 8.56
C ASP A 11 -3.07 -1.85 10.03
N ASP A 12 -3.87 -2.80 10.49
CA ASP A 12 -4.28 -2.82 11.90
C ASP A 12 -3.23 -3.46 12.83
N ASP A 13 -2.16 -4.00 12.28
CA ASP A 13 -1.04 -4.54 13.06
C ASP A 13 -0.08 -3.40 13.43
N ARG A 14 -0.21 -2.90 14.64
CA ARG A 14 0.59 -1.76 15.12
C ARG A 14 2.08 -2.08 15.20
N ASP A 15 2.45 -3.31 15.50
CA ASP A 15 3.85 -3.72 15.53
C ASP A 15 4.44 -3.66 14.13
N PHE A 16 3.69 -4.11 13.14
CA PHE A 16 4.09 -4.01 11.74
C PHE A 16 4.29 -2.55 11.34
N LEU A 17 3.33 -1.69 11.68
CA LEU A 17 3.43 -0.26 11.37
C LEU A 17 4.66 0.38 12.01
N ALA A 18 4.93 0.06 13.28
CA ALA A 18 6.09 0.59 13.98
C ALA A 18 7.39 0.15 13.33
N ALA A 19 7.48 -1.13 12.96
CA ALA A 19 8.67 -1.68 12.32
C ALA A 19 8.92 -1.02 10.96
N GLN A 20 7.87 -0.85 10.16
CA GLN A 20 8.01 -0.23 8.85
C GLN A 20 8.34 1.26 8.96
N THR A 21 7.76 1.95 9.93
CA THR A 21 8.07 3.36 10.18
C THR A 21 9.55 3.53 10.46
N ALA A 22 10.10 2.71 11.37
CA ALA A 22 11.52 2.78 11.70
C ALA A 22 12.40 2.48 10.48
N PHE A 23 12.06 1.43 9.74
CA PHE A 23 12.85 1.02 8.59
C PHE A 23 12.87 2.09 7.49
N PHE A 24 11.70 2.56 7.07
CA PHE A 24 11.60 3.50 5.96
C PHE A 24 12.06 4.90 6.32
N SER A 25 11.84 5.34 7.57
CA SER A 25 12.38 6.61 8.03
C SER A 25 13.90 6.61 7.96
N GLY A 26 14.53 5.48 8.28
CA GLY A 26 15.98 5.32 8.17
C GLY A 26 16.49 5.29 6.73
N HIS A 27 15.60 5.11 5.76
CA HIS A 27 15.96 5.06 4.34
C HIS A 27 15.54 6.33 3.58
N GLY A 28 15.21 7.38 4.30
CA GLY A 28 14.92 8.67 3.67
C GLY A 28 13.48 8.86 3.22
N TYR A 29 12.56 8.06 3.75
CA TYR A 29 11.13 8.18 3.42
C TYR A 29 10.37 8.88 4.54
N GLU A 30 9.35 9.65 4.17
CA GLU A 30 8.38 10.14 5.12
C GLU A 30 7.27 9.09 5.24
N VAL A 31 6.95 8.68 6.47
CA VAL A 31 6.01 7.58 6.70
C VAL A 31 4.79 8.09 7.44
N ILE A 32 3.61 7.74 6.90
CA ILE A 32 2.33 8.00 7.54
C ILE A 32 1.68 6.65 7.77
N THR A 33 1.13 6.44 8.95
CA THR A 33 0.48 5.18 9.30
C THR A 33 -0.94 5.40 9.75
N LEU A 34 -1.81 4.47 9.36
CA LEU A 34 -3.20 4.41 9.81
C LEU A 34 -3.47 2.98 10.25
N ASP A 35 -4.09 2.82 11.41
CA ASP A 35 -4.40 1.49 11.94
C ASP A 35 -5.85 1.08 11.65
N ARG A 36 -6.55 1.85 10.83
CA ARG A 36 -7.93 1.59 10.44
C ARG A 36 -8.23 2.23 9.09
N VAL A 37 -9.29 1.76 8.43
CA VAL A 37 -9.69 2.31 7.13
C VAL A 37 -10.51 3.59 7.27
N GLU A 38 -11.13 3.80 8.43
CA GLU A 38 -11.91 5.01 8.66
C GLU A 38 -11.02 6.24 8.57
N GLY A 39 -11.43 7.20 7.75
CA GLY A 39 -10.66 8.43 7.55
C GLY A 39 -9.49 8.30 6.60
N ALA A 40 -9.26 7.10 6.04
CA ALA A 40 -8.11 6.87 5.16
C ALA A 40 -8.18 7.70 3.88
N LEU A 41 -9.35 7.78 3.25
CA LEU A 41 -9.50 8.56 2.02
C LEU A 41 -9.20 10.05 2.25
N GLU A 42 -9.66 10.59 3.36
CA GLU A 42 -9.37 11.98 3.72
C GLU A 42 -7.88 12.19 3.94
N LYS A 43 -7.24 11.25 4.64
CA LYS A 43 -5.80 11.32 4.90
C LYS A 43 -5.00 11.27 3.61
N ILE A 44 -5.38 10.38 2.69
CA ILE A 44 -4.72 10.27 1.38
C ILE A 44 -4.86 11.59 0.62
N SER A 45 -6.04 12.18 0.63
CA SER A 45 -6.30 13.45 -0.04
C SER A 45 -5.46 14.58 0.53
N GLN A 46 -5.31 14.63 1.86
CA GLN A 46 -4.53 15.65 2.54
C GLN A 46 -3.03 15.47 2.34
N GLU A 47 -2.55 14.26 2.50
CA GLU A 47 -1.11 13.98 2.50
C GLU A 47 -0.52 13.72 1.13
N ARG A 48 -1.32 13.27 0.18
CA ARG A 48 -0.91 12.94 -1.18
C ARG A 48 0.34 12.06 -1.21
N PRO A 49 0.26 10.85 -0.66
CA PRO A 49 1.43 9.97 -0.61
C PRO A 49 1.89 9.58 -2.01
N ASP A 50 3.16 9.22 -2.11
CA ASP A 50 3.74 8.76 -3.37
C ASP A 50 3.45 7.28 -3.60
N VAL A 51 3.19 6.53 -2.53
CA VAL A 51 2.81 5.12 -2.61
C VAL A 51 1.96 4.77 -1.39
N ILE A 52 1.02 3.84 -1.59
CA ILE A 52 0.12 3.37 -0.53
C ILE A 52 0.32 1.87 -0.36
N VAL A 53 0.49 1.43 0.88
CA VAL A 53 0.58 0.01 1.23
C VAL A 53 -0.61 -0.34 2.09
N LEU A 54 -1.49 -1.20 1.60
CA LEU A 54 -2.74 -1.58 2.26
C LEU A 54 -2.71 -3.03 2.69
N ASP A 55 -3.18 -3.30 3.92
CA ASP A 55 -3.50 -4.65 4.34
C ASP A 55 -4.87 -5.01 3.77
N LEU A 56 -4.95 -6.16 3.12
CA LEU A 56 -6.19 -6.63 2.50
C LEU A 56 -7.31 -6.81 3.53
N MET A 57 -6.98 -7.39 4.68
CA MET A 57 -7.93 -7.67 5.74
C MET A 57 -7.55 -6.92 7.00
N MET A 58 -8.44 -6.10 7.48
CA MET A 58 -8.21 -5.30 8.68
C MET A 58 -9.34 -5.53 9.68
N GLU A 59 -10.13 -4.49 9.95
CA GLU A 59 -11.24 -4.54 10.91
C GLU A 59 -12.31 -5.53 10.47
N HIS A 60 -12.52 -5.63 9.16
CA HIS A 60 -13.43 -6.56 8.54
C HIS A 60 -12.70 -7.33 7.46
N TYR A 61 -13.26 -8.44 7.05
CA TYR A 61 -12.65 -9.35 6.08
C TYR A 61 -12.20 -8.66 4.79
N ASP A 62 -12.94 -7.68 4.33
CA ASP A 62 -12.71 -7.02 3.05
C ASP A 62 -12.35 -5.53 3.16
N SER A 63 -11.99 -5.06 4.35
CA SER A 63 -11.75 -3.63 4.58
C SER A 63 -10.69 -3.02 3.65
N GLY A 64 -9.54 -3.67 3.53
CA GLY A 64 -8.47 -3.17 2.67
C GLY A 64 -8.84 -3.20 1.20
N PHE A 65 -9.54 -4.26 0.78
CA PHE A 65 -10.01 -4.40 -0.59
C PHE A 65 -10.95 -3.25 -0.98
N LEU A 66 -11.94 -2.97 -0.12
CA LEU A 66 -12.90 -1.91 -0.39
C LEU A 66 -12.23 -0.54 -0.42
N LEU A 67 -11.28 -0.31 0.46
CA LEU A 67 -10.53 0.94 0.47
C LEU A 67 -9.73 1.11 -0.83
N GLY A 68 -9.04 0.06 -1.26
CA GLY A 68 -8.28 0.09 -2.51
C GLY A 68 -9.15 0.42 -3.71
N ARG A 69 -10.34 -0.17 -3.75
CA ARG A 69 -11.30 0.10 -4.82
C ARG A 69 -11.77 1.55 -4.80
N ARG A 70 -12.05 2.09 -3.62
CA ARG A 70 -12.47 3.49 -3.48
C ARG A 70 -11.37 4.45 -3.92
N ILE A 71 -10.13 4.15 -3.60
CA ILE A 71 -9.00 4.97 -4.04
C ILE A 71 -8.94 5.01 -5.57
N ARG A 72 -9.14 3.86 -6.22
CA ARG A 72 -9.08 3.78 -7.68
C ARG A 72 -10.28 4.43 -8.37
N GLN A 73 -11.36 4.67 -7.66
CA GLN A 73 -12.53 5.37 -8.20
C GLN A 73 -12.35 6.90 -8.17
N ASP A 74 -11.36 7.39 -7.45
CA ASP A 74 -11.10 8.82 -7.34
C ASP A 74 -10.07 9.24 -8.40
N PRO A 75 -10.44 10.08 -9.38
CA PRO A 75 -9.51 10.51 -10.43
C PRO A 75 -8.25 11.19 -9.90
N ALA A 76 -8.34 11.86 -8.75
CA ALA A 76 -7.20 12.54 -8.16
C ALA A 76 -6.15 11.55 -7.61
N MET A 77 -6.54 10.29 -7.39
CA MET A 77 -5.67 9.28 -6.78
C MET A 77 -5.23 8.19 -7.75
N LEU A 78 -5.63 8.28 -9.03
CA LEU A 78 -5.35 7.24 -10.01
C LEU A 78 -3.87 6.98 -10.25
N GLY A 79 -3.03 8.00 -10.10
CA GLY A 79 -1.60 7.87 -10.35
C GLY A 79 -0.80 7.34 -9.16
N ILE A 80 -1.42 7.10 -8.01
CA ILE A 80 -0.70 6.66 -6.82
C ILE A 80 -0.58 5.13 -6.84
N PRO A 81 0.65 4.57 -6.82
CA PRO A 81 0.81 3.11 -6.75
C PRO A 81 0.23 2.55 -5.47
N ILE A 82 -0.48 1.44 -5.57
CA ILE A 82 -1.04 0.72 -4.42
C ILE A 82 -0.44 -0.68 -4.35
N LEU A 83 0.17 -0.98 -3.20
CA LEU A 83 0.65 -2.33 -2.89
C LEU A 83 -0.31 -2.93 -1.88
N MET A 84 -0.81 -4.12 -2.16
CA MET A 84 -1.74 -4.82 -1.26
C MET A 84 -1.01 -5.97 -0.56
N LEU A 85 -1.20 -6.07 0.75
CA LEU A 85 -0.63 -7.14 1.55
C LEU A 85 -1.71 -8.09 2.02
N SER A 86 -1.44 -9.38 2.03
CA SER A 86 -2.38 -10.39 2.47
C SER A 86 -1.71 -11.35 3.46
N GLY A 87 -2.35 -11.54 4.61
CA GLY A 87 -1.93 -12.53 5.58
C GLY A 87 -2.85 -13.76 5.64
N VAL A 88 -3.82 -13.82 4.75
CA VAL A 88 -4.88 -14.84 4.81
C VAL A 88 -4.31 -16.25 4.76
N ALA A 89 -3.43 -16.50 3.83
CA ALA A 89 -2.85 -17.84 3.65
C ALA A 89 -2.04 -18.26 4.88
N SER A 90 -1.31 -17.34 5.48
CA SER A 90 -0.51 -17.61 6.68
C SER A 90 -1.38 -17.81 7.91
N ALA A 91 -2.44 -17.03 8.05
CA ALA A 91 -3.28 -17.05 9.24
C ALA A 91 -4.20 -18.28 9.29
N THR A 92 -4.72 -18.73 8.14
CA THR A 92 -5.73 -19.79 8.08
C THR A 92 -5.18 -21.12 7.57
N GLY A 93 -4.02 -21.12 6.97
CA GLY A 93 -3.47 -22.31 6.31
C GLY A 93 -4.21 -22.63 5.01
N HIS A 94 -5.16 -21.84 4.62
CA HIS A 94 -5.89 -22.02 3.36
C HIS A 94 -5.57 -20.90 2.40
N LYS A 95 -5.43 -21.24 1.13
CA LYS A 95 -5.32 -20.24 0.07
C LYS A 95 -6.69 -19.63 -0.15
N PHE A 96 -7.08 -18.76 0.73
CA PHE A 96 -8.36 -18.10 0.68
C PHE A 96 -8.31 -16.80 -0.10
N ALA A 97 -7.12 -16.38 -0.48
CA ALA A 97 -6.97 -15.16 -1.23
C ALA A 97 -7.69 -15.31 -2.56
N PRO A 98 -8.54 -14.36 -2.94
CA PRO A 98 -9.04 -14.31 -4.31
C PRO A 98 -7.85 -14.30 -5.25
N ASP A 99 -8.06 -14.76 -6.46
CA ASP A 99 -7.02 -14.75 -7.47
C ASP A 99 -6.36 -13.36 -7.52
N ALA A 100 -5.06 -13.32 -7.28
CA ALA A 100 -4.32 -12.05 -7.26
C ALA A 100 -4.44 -11.30 -8.59
N ALA A 101 -4.52 -12.04 -9.70
CA ALA A 101 -4.71 -11.43 -11.01
C ALA A 101 -6.07 -10.73 -11.12
N ALA A 102 -7.13 -11.35 -10.59
CA ALA A 102 -8.45 -10.76 -10.60
C ALA A 102 -8.51 -9.51 -9.73
N LEU A 103 -7.85 -9.53 -8.57
CA LEU A 103 -7.77 -8.37 -7.69
C LEU A 103 -7.02 -7.23 -8.36
N LYS A 104 -5.91 -7.53 -9.02
CA LYS A 104 -5.13 -6.53 -9.74
C LYS A 104 -5.96 -5.84 -10.81
N ASP A 105 -6.74 -6.62 -11.55
CA ASP A 105 -7.59 -6.06 -12.60
C ASP A 105 -8.73 -5.22 -12.02
N TRP A 106 -9.32 -5.71 -10.93
CA TRP A 106 -10.52 -5.08 -10.40
C TRP A 106 -10.25 -3.76 -9.69
N ILE A 107 -9.16 -3.67 -8.93
CA ILE A 107 -8.84 -2.44 -8.23
C ILE A 107 -7.56 -1.77 -8.74
N LYS A 108 -7.02 -2.27 -9.86
CA LYS A 108 -5.84 -1.67 -10.49
C LYS A 108 -4.67 -1.57 -9.51
N LEU A 109 -4.39 -2.67 -8.83
CA LEU A 109 -3.24 -2.74 -7.92
C LEU A 109 -1.94 -2.77 -8.70
N ASP A 110 -0.92 -2.18 -8.11
CA ASP A 110 0.42 -2.20 -8.71
C ASP A 110 1.24 -3.40 -8.25
N ALA A 111 0.94 -3.93 -7.07
CA ALA A 111 1.60 -5.14 -6.57
C ALA A 111 0.74 -5.80 -5.50
N PHE A 112 0.93 -7.09 -5.34
CA PHE A 112 0.25 -7.91 -4.33
C PHE A 112 1.30 -8.79 -3.67
N LEU A 113 1.42 -8.70 -2.33
CA LEU A 113 2.43 -9.43 -1.59
C LEU A 113 1.80 -10.19 -0.43
N ASP A 114 2.34 -11.37 -0.15
CA ASP A 114 1.89 -12.19 0.99
C ASP A 114 2.70 -11.85 2.24
N LYS A 115 2.02 -11.73 3.37
CA LYS A 115 2.69 -11.64 4.67
C LYS A 115 3.20 -13.04 5.08
N PRO A 116 4.30 -13.14 5.79
CA PRO A 116 5.11 -12.05 6.32
C PRO A 116 5.98 -11.39 5.24
N VAL A 117 6.07 -10.09 5.29
CA VAL A 117 6.90 -9.31 4.38
C VAL A 117 7.84 -8.43 5.19
N THR A 118 9.09 -8.33 4.75
CA THR A 118 10.08 -7.48 5.42
C THR A 118 10.09 -6.09 4.81
N GLY A 119 10.63 -5.12 5.56
CA GLY A 119 10.82 -3.77 5.04
C GLY A 119 11.68 -3.78 3.79
N ARG A 120 12.69 -4.64 3.75
CA ARG A 120 13.60 -4.75 2.59
C ARG A 120 12.86 -5.22 1.34
N GLN A 121 11.97 -6.19 1.49
CA GLN A 121 11.16 -6.68 0.38
C GLN A 121 10.22 -5.59 -0.14
N LEU A 122 9.57 -4.87 0.78
CA LEU A 122 8.71 -3.75 0.43
C LEU A 122 9.48 -2.63 -0.24
N LEU A 123 10.67 -2.31 0.26
CA LEU A 123 11.50 -1.25 -0.29
C LEU A 123 11.81 -1.52 -1.76
N LYS A 124 12.17 -2.75 -2.09
CA LYS A 124 12.48 -3.13 -3.47
C LYS A 124 11.30 -2.88 -4.40
N VAL A 125 10.11 -3.31 -4.00
CA VAL A 125 8.90 -3.12 -4.81
C VAL A 125 8.54 -1.64 -4.91
N ILE A 126 8.63 -0.93 -3.80
CA ILE A 126 8.33 0.50 -3.76
C ILE A 126 9.27 1.28 -4.69
N GLU A 127 10.55 0.98 -4.64
CA GLU A 127 11.53 1.63 -5.53
C GLU A 127 11.22 1.37 -7.00
N GLU A 128 10.82 0.15 -7.34
CA GLU A 128 10.41 -0.18 -8.70
C GLU A 128 9.18 0.65 -9.13
N LYS A 129 8.19 0.74 -8.27
CA LYS A 129 6.96 1.46 -8.60
C LYS A 129 7.18 2.97 -8.70
N LEU A 130 7.98 3.53 -7.82
CA LEU A 130 8.32 4.94 -7.88
C LEU A 130 9.18 5.25 -9.11
N GLY A 131 10.07 4.34 -9.49
CA GLY A 131 10.87 4.48 -10.69
C GLY A 131 10.00 4.47 -11.95
N GLU A 132 9.03 3.57 -12.03
CA GLU A 132 8.09 3.51 -13.16
C GLU A 132 7.28 4.79 -13.27
N ARG A 133 6.78 5.29 -12.12
CA ARG A 133 6.02 6.53 -12.07
C ARG A 133 6.84 7.73 -12.54
N ALA A 134 8.09 7.81 -12.12
CA ALA A 134 8.99 8.88 -12.54
C ALA A 134 9.26 8.84 -14.04
N LYS A 135 9.45 7.64 -14.60
CA LYS A 135 9.64 7.46 -16.04
C LYS A 135 8.42 7.90 -16.83
N THR A 136 7.23 7.52 -16.37
CA THR A 136 5.97 7.92 -17.00
C THR A 136 5.82 9.43 -16.97
N ALA A 137 6.11 10.06 -15.83
CA ALA A 137 6.03 11.51 -15.70
C ALA A 137 7.03 12.21 -16.60
N ALA A 138 8.24 11.63 -16.76
CA ALA A 138 9.29 12.22 -17.59
C ALA A 138 8.96 12.14 -19.09
N THR A 139 8.25 11.09 -19.50
CA THR A 139 7.90 10.87 -20.92
C THR A 139 6.55 11.43 -21.29
N GLY A 140 5.75 11.77 -20.30
CA GLY A 140 4.42 12.34 -20.51
C GLY A 140 4.43 13.87 -20.50
#